data_27b3e0eec7c11e6f5f582c20e5af703c
#
_entry.id   27b3e0eec7c11e6f5f582c20e5af703c
#
_cell.length_a   1.000
_cell.length_b   1.000
_cell.length_c   1.000
_cell.angle_alpha   90.00
_cell.angle_beta   90.00
_cell.angle_gamma   90.00
#
_symmetry.space_group_name_H-M   'P 1'
#
loop_
_entity.id
_entity.type
_entity.pdbx_description
1 polymer ?
#
loop_
_entity_poly.entity_id
_entity_poly.type
_entity_poly.pdbx_seq_one_letter_code
_entity_poly.pdbx_strand_id
1 'polypeptide(L)'
;AEFLVGKWAGLTITVWLQLLLMGVAFVVVSMGAEATLRPEHALAIAMIGLELMVLVAIATFFSAFTTPMLAGLFSVGLWLIGHLSRDFYALGQQAEDESVSRAASALFRVMPDLEVFNKTLEAVHGLPIPLAEVGMAGMYALGYTVSTLMLGAMIFARRDFK
;
A
#
# COMPACT_ATOMS: atom_id res chain seq x y z
N ALA A 1 6.63 -10.89 -18.86
CA ALA A 1 5.92 -9.68 -18.38
C ALA A 1 4.42 -9.95 -18.18
N GLU A 2 3.73 -10.50 -19.18
CA GLU A 2 2.26 -10.76 -19.15
C GLU A 2 1.82 -11.62 -17.96
N PHE A 3 2.59 -12.65 -17.64
CA PHE A 3 2.33 -13.52 -16.48
C PHE A 3 2.32 -12.76 -15.15
N LEU A 4 3.30 -11.87 -14.93
CA LEU A 4 3.38 -11.07 -13.71
C LEU A 4 2.20 -10.10 -13.60
N VAL A 5 1.88 -9.41 -14.70
CA VAL A 5 0.76 -8.47 -14.75
C VAL A 5 -0.56 -9.20 -14.54
N GLY A 6 -0.76 -10.36 -15.18
CA GLY A 6 -1.95 -11.19 -15.00
C GLY A 6 -2.10 -11.68 -13.55
N LYS A 7 -1.02 -12.12 -12.93
CA LYS A 7 -0.99 -12.53 -11.51
C LYS A 7 -1.36 -11.37 -10.59
N TRP A 8 -0.73 -10.21 -10.78
CA TRP A 8 -1.03 -9.02 -10.01
C TRP A 8 -2.49 -8.59 -10.18
N ALA A 9 -2.99 -8.52 -11.42
CA ALA A 9 -4.37 -8.12 -11.69
C ALA A 9 -5.38 -9.07 -11.05
N GLY A 10 -5.18 -10.39 -11.17
CA GLY A 10 -6.04 -11.39 -10.54
C GLY A 10 -6.07 -11.27 -9.01
N LEU A 11 -4.91 -11.13 -8.38
CA LEU A 11 -4.81 -10.93 -6.93
C LEU A 11 -5.44 -9.61 -6.50
N THR A 12 -5.21 -8.53 -7.23
CA THR A 12 -5.80 -7.21 -6.95
C THR A 12 -7.32 -7.26 -7.03
N ILE A 13 -7.89 -7.87 -8.07
CA ILE A 13 -9.34 -8.04 -8.20
C ILE A 13 -9.90 -8.84 -7.03
N THR A 14 -9.23 -9.92 -6.63
CA THR A 14 -9.66 -10.76 -5.49
C THR A 14 -9.68 -9.96 -4.20
N VAL A 15 -8.63 -9.18 -3.94
CA VAL A 15 -8.53 -8.35 -2.73
C VAL A 15 -9.58 -7.23 -2.74
N TRP A 16 -9.82 -6.58 -3.88
CA TRP A 16 -10.87 -5.57 -4.02
C TRP A 16 -12.27 -6.14 -3.81
N LEU A 17 -12.54 -7.36 -4.34
CA LEU A 17 -13.80 -8.05 -4.10
C LEU A 17 -14.00 -8.34 -2.61
N GLN A 18 -12.96 -8.83 -1.94
CA GLN A 18 -13.01 -9.08 -0.50
C GLN A 18 -13.22 -7.80 0.30
N LEU A 19 -12.53 -6.70 -0.07
CA LEU A 19 -12.70 -5.40 0.56
C LEU A 19 -14.13 -4.87 0.37
N LEU A 20 -14.71 -5.07 -0.80
CA LEU A 20 -16.08 -4.69 -1.10
C LEU A 20 -17.08 -5.48 -0.23
N LEU A 21 -16.89 -6.78 -0.07
CA LEU A 21 -17.70 -7.61 0.84
C LEU A 21 -17.59 -7.14 2.29
N MET A 22 -16.38 -6.81 2.76
CA MET A 22 -16.18 -6.25 4.10
C MET A 22 -16.84 -4.87 4.24
N GLY A 23 -16.78 -4.02 3.21
CA GLY A 23 -17.46 -2.73 3.17
C GLY A 23 -18.98 -2.87 3.27
N VAL A 24 -19.56 -3.82 2.54
CA VAL A 24 -21.01 -4.13 2.64
C VAL A 24 -21.35 -4.62 4.05
N ALA A 25 -20.56 -5.52 4.62
CA ALA A 25 -20.77 -6.00 5.98
C ALA A 25 -20.70 -4.85 7.00
N PHE A 26 -19.72 -3.94 6.84
CA PHE A 26 -19.61 -2.74 7.66
C PHE A 26 -20.86 -1.86 7.59
N VAL A 27 -21.39 -1.61 6.39
CA VAL A 27 -22.63 -0.83 6.20
C VAL A 27 -23.80 -1.51 6.90
N VAL A 28 -24.00 -2.83 6.71
CA VAL A 28 -25.11 -3.58 7.33
C VAL A 28 -25.03 -3.51 8.86
N VAL A 29 -23.86 -3.73 9.44
CA VAL A 29 -23.66 -3.65 10.90
C VAL A 29 -23.88 -2.23 11.41
N SER A 30 -23.39 -1.22 10.71
CA SER A 30 -23.58 0.19 11.09
C SER A 30 -25.05 0.60 11.07
N MET A 31 -25.81 0.14 10.08
CA MET A 31 -27.26 0.39 10.02
C MET A 31 -28.00 -0.28 11.18
N GLY A 32 -27.62 -1.50 11.55
CA GLY A 32 -28.19 -2.21 12.70
C GLY A 32 -27.87 -1.58 14.05
N ALA A 33 -26.73 -0.87 14.13
CA ALA A 33 -26.29 -0.15 15.33
C ALA A 33 -26.72 1.33 15.36
N GLU A 34 -27.58 1.77 14.41
CA GLU A 34 -28.00 3.17 14.24
C GLU A 34 -26.82 4.16 14.11
N ALA A 35 -25.68 3.68 13.64
CA ALA A 35 -24.51 4.50 13.44
C ALA A 35 -24.65 5.40 12.20
N THR A 36 -24.11 6.62 12.28
CA THR A 36 -24.14 7.55 11.15
C THR A 36 -23.13 7.13 10.08
N LEU A 37 -23.64 6.68 8.94
CA LEU A 37 -22.81 6.45 7.76
C LEU A 37 -22.45 7.78 7.10
N ARG A 38 -21.16 7.98 6.83
CA ARG A 38 -20.62 9.19 6.22
C ARG A 38 -19.82 8.83 4.97
N PRO A 39 -19.73 9.74 3.97
CA PRO A 39 -18.94 9.50 2.76
C PRO A 39 -17.46 9.24 3.04
N GLU A 40 -16.91 9.77 4.15
CA GLU A 40 -15.53 9.58 4.58
C GLU A 40 -15.18 8.09 4.79
N HIS A 41 -16.15 7.27 5.24
CA HIS A 41 -15.95 5.82 5.39
C HIS A 41 -15.72 5.15 4.04
N ALA A 42 -16.47 5.54 3.00
CA ALA A 42 -16.29 4.99 1.66
C ALA A 42 -14.93 5.42 1.05
N LEU A 43 -14.52 6.67 1.28
CA LEU A 43 -13.22 7.17 0.85
C LEU A 43 -12.08 6.46 1.57
N ALA A 44 -12.19 6.23 2.88
CA ALA A 44 -11.19 5.47 3.63
C ALA A 44 -11.08 4.03 3.14
N ILE A 45 -12.20 3.35 2.85
CA ILE A 45 -12.20 2.01 2.26
C ILE A 45 -11.51 2.01 0.89
N ALA A 46 -11.76 3.02 0.05
CA ALA A 46 -11.08 3.16 -1.23
C ALA A 46 -9.58 3.36 -1.07
N MET A 47 -9.13 4.15 -0.08
CA MET A 47 -7.72 4.35 0.23
C MET A 47 -7.04 3.05 0.68
N ILE A 48 -7.70 2.25 1.53
CA ILE A 48 -7.23 0.90 1.88
C ILE A 48 -7.10 0.02 0.62
N GLY A 49 -8.04 0.13 -0.32
CA GLY A 49 -7.97 -0.59 -1.60
C GLY A 49 -6.74 -0.20 -2.44
N LEU A 50 -6.39 1.09 -2.47
CA LEU A 50 -5.17 1.57 -3.14
C LEU A 50 -3.90 1.06 -2.46
N GLU A 51 -3.86 1.07 -1.14
CA GLU A 51 -2.75 0.50 -0.36
C GLU A 51 -2.55 -0.99 -0.67
N LEU A 52 -3.64 -1.77 -0.62
CA LEU A 52 -3.60 -3.20 -0.91
C LEU A 52 -3.16 -3.48 -2.36
N MET A 53 -3.52 -2.64 -3.32
CA MET A 53 -3.05 -2.74 -4.71
C MET A 53 -1.53 -2.60 -4.79
N VAL A 54 -0.94 -1.65 -4.06
CA VAL A 54 0.52 -1.47 -3.97
C VAL A 54 1.18 -2.68 -3.30
N LEU A 55 0.60 -3.17 -2.20
CA LEU A 55 1.12 -4.34 -1.49
C LEU A 55 1.09 -5.61 -2.34
N VAL A 56 0.04 -5.82 -3.12
CA VAL A 56 -0.05 -6.93 -4.08
C VAL A 56 1.03 -6.81 -5.16
N ALA A 57 1.34 -5.59 -5.62
CA ALA A 57 2.44 -5.38 -6.57
C ALA A 57 3.80 -5.73 -5.96
N ILE A 58 4.05 -5.32 -4.71
CA ILE A 58 5.26 -5.66 -3.96
C ILE A 58 5.38 -7.17 -3.75
N ALA A 59 4.31 -7.83 -3.32
CA ALA A 59 4.29 -9.29 -3.14
C ALA A 59 4.53 -10.04 -4.46
N THR A 60 3.96 -9.54 -5.56
CA THR A 60 4.16 -10.10 -6.90
C THR A 60 5.62 -9.91 -7.35
N PHE A 61 6.21 -8.75 -7.08
CA PHE A 61 7.61 -8.47 -7.35
C PHE A 61 8.53 -9.46 -6.61
N PHE A 62 8.38 -9.60 -5.30
CA PHE A 62 9.20 -10.56 -4.53
C PHE A 62 8.98 -12.00 -4.99
N SER A 63 7.76 -12.38 -5.34
CA SER A 63 7.46 -13.73 -5.83
C SER A 63 8.12 -14.05 -7.18
N ALA A 64 8.63 -13.06 -7.92
CA ALA A 64 9.33 -13.28 -9.19
C ALA A 64 10.72 -13.90 -9.00
N PHE A 65 11.33 -13.76 -7.82
CA PHE A 65 12.69 -14.24 -7.57
C PHE A 65 12.91 -14.93 -6.23
N THR A 66 11.88 -15.02 -5.37
CA THR A 66 11.96 -15.68 -4.08
C THR A 66 10.89 -16.79 -3.95
N THR A 67 10.99 -17.55 -2.87
CA THR A 67 9.94 -18.53 -2.53
C THR A 67 8.69 -17.83 -1.98
N PRO A 68 7.50 -18.43 -2.08
CA PRO A 68 6.25 -17.83 -1.58
C PRO A 68 6.33 -17.38 -0.12
N MET A 69 7.00 -18.15 0.73
CA MET A 69 7.17 -17.83 2.15
C MET A 69 8.02 -16.55 2.33
N LEU A 70 9.15 -16.47 1.64
CA LEU A 70 10.03 -15.29 1.70
C LEU A 70 9.37 -14.06 1.05
N ALA A 71 8.64 -14.23 -0.05
CA ALA A 71 7.88 -13.14 -0.67
C ALA A 71 6.86 -12.55 0.31
N GLY A 72 6.14 -13.39 1.04
CA GLY A 72 5.22 -12.95 2.09
C GLY A 72 5.94 -12.20 3.22
N LEU A 73 7.04 -12.77 3.74
CA LEU A 73 7.82 -12.15 4.82
C LEU A 73 8.37 -10.77 4.40
N PHE A 74 8.94 -10.66 3.21
CA PHE A 74 9.45 -9.38 2.71
C PHE A 74 8.33 -8.36 2.47
N SER A 75 7.16 -8.81 2.00
CA SER A 75 6.00 -7.92 1.79
C SER A 75 5.47 -7.37 3.11
N VAL A 76 5.36 -8.22 4.14
CA VAL A 76 4.96 -7.79 5.50
C VAL A 76 6.00 -6.87 6.11
N GLY A 77 7.29 -7.18 5.97
CA GLY A 77 8.37 -6.31 6.45
C GLY A 77 8.34 -4.94 5.80
N LEU A 78 8.12 -4.90 4.49
CA LEU A 78 8.08 -3.65 3.73
C LEU A 78 6.79 -2.85 4.02
N TRP A 79 5.67 -3.53 4.29
CA TRP A 79 4.44 -2.92 4.78
C TRP A 79 4.67 -2.23 6.13
N LEU A 80 5.30 -2.92 7.08
CA LEU A 80 5.60 -2.36 8.40
C LEU A 80 6.53 -1.14 8.30
N ILE A 81 7.60 -1.25 7.51
CA ILE A 81 8.52 -0.13 7.26
C ILE A 81 7.80 1.02 6.57
N GLY A 82 6.92 0.74 5.60
CA GLY A 82 6.16 1.74 4.88
C GLY A 82 5.23 2.57 5.77
N HIS A 83 4.59 1.95 6.77
CA HIS A 83 3.78 2.65 7.76
C HIS A 83 4.62 3.44 8.78
N LEU A 84 5.78 2.94 9.15
CA LEU A 84 6.68 3.59 10.10
C LEU A 84 7.67 4.56 9.44
N SER A 85 7.64 4.70 8.11
CA SER A 85 8.65 5.47 7.36
C SER A 85 8.71 6.94 7.78
N ARG A 86 7.56 7.56 8.06
CA ARG A 86 7.48 8.95 8.55
C ARG A 86 8.04 9.11 9.95
N ASP A 87 7.77 8.15 10.83
CA ASP A 87 8.27 8.17 12.20
C ASP A 87 9.79 7.98 12.21
N PHE A 88 10.31 7.05 11.41
CA PHE A 88 11.75 6.88 11.24
C PHE A 88 12.44 8.12 10.67
N TYR A 89 11.80 8.79 9.71
CA TYR A 89 12.32 10.04 9.18
C TYR A 89 12.34 11.15 10.23
N ALA A 90 11.24 11.32 10.97
CA ALA A 90 11.14 12.31 12.04
C ALA A 90 12.17 12.08 13.16
N LEU A 91 12.35 10.83 13.59
CA LEU A 91 13.38 10.45 14.57
C LEU A 91 14.79 10.68 14.02
N GLY A 92 15.02 10.34 12.75
CA GLY A 92 16.33 10.57 12.11
C GLY A 92 16.70 12.04 11.99
N GLN A 93 15.73 12.93 11.81
CA GLN A 93 15.97 14.38 11.79
C GLN A 93 16.31 14.97 13.17
N GLN A 94 15.94 14.29 14.25
CA GLN A 94 16.26 14.67 15.62
C GLN A 94 17.57 14.07 16.12
N ALA A 95 18.18 13.16 15.36
CA ALA A 95 19.43 12.53 15.72
C ALA A 95 20.60 13.55 15.59
N GLU A 96 21.48 13.59 16.57
CA GLU A 96 22.69 14.42 16.54
C GLU A 96 23.71 13.93 15.51
N ASP A 97 23.66 12.63 15.16
CA ASP A 97 24.57 12.02 14.21
C ASP A 97 24.04 12.20 12.76
N GLU A 98 24.83 12.92 11.97
CA GLU A 98 24.51 13.18 10.54
C GLU A 98 24.38 11.89 9.72
N SER A 99 25.09 10.82 10.09
CA SER A 99 25.00 9.53 9.43
C SER A 99 23.62 8.89 9.59
N VAL A 100 23.02 9.01 10.78
CA VAL A 100 21.67 8.52 11.10
C VAL A 100 20.63 9.33 10.33
N SER A 101 20.76 10.64 10.29
CA SER A 101 19.86 11.52 9.54
C SER A 101 19.91 11.24 8.03
N ARG A 102 21.10 11.02 7.47
CA ARG A 102 21.27 10.63 6.05
C ARG A 102 20.66 9.26 5.75
N ALA A 103 20.88 8.28 6.62
CA ALA A 103 20.32 6.93 6.47
C ALA A 103 18.79 6.95 6.52
N ALA A 104 18.20 7.67 7.48
CA ALA A 104 16.76 7.85 7.61
C ALA A 104 16.16 8.53 6.37
N SER A 105 16.82 9.56 5.85
CA SER A 105 16.40 10.27 4.63
C SER A 105 16.49 9.38 3.38
N ALA A 106 17.52 8.55 3.28
CA ALA A 106 17.68 7.60 2.17
C ALA A 106 16.60 6.51 2.24
N LEU A 107 16.34 5.96 3.42
CA LEU A 107 15.29 4.98 3.65
C LEU A 107 13.92 5.53 3.24
N PHE A 108 13.58 6.73 3.70
CA PHE A 108 12.31 7.39 3.38
C PHE A 108 12.11 7.63 1.88
N ARG A 109 13.18 7.89 1.12
CA ARG A 109 13.09 8.09 -0.34
C ARG A 109 12.89 6.81 -1.13
N VAL A 110 13.36 5.68 -0.61
CA VAL A 110 13.33 4.37 -1.30
C VAL A 110 12.09 3.57 -0.92
N MET A 111 11.66 3.68 0.33
CA MET A 111 10.51 2.93 0.84
C MET A 111 9.18 3.58 0.40
N PRO A 112 8.13 2.76 0.14
CA PRO A 112 6.80 3.32 -0.09
C PRO A 112 6.28 3.99 1.18
N ASP A 113 5.78 5.21 1.05
CA ASP A 113 5.05 5.87 2.13
C ASP A 113 3.60 5.37 2.12
N LEU A 114 3.33 4.32 2.89
CA LEU A 114 1.99 3.72 2.98
C LEU A 114 1.05 4.52 3.90
N GLU A 115 1.60 5.39 4.73
CA GLU A 115 0.80 6.26 5.61
C GLU A 115 -0.06 7.26 4.82
N VAL A 116 0.29 7.54 3.56
CA VAL A 116 -0.55 8.33 2.64
C VAL A 116 -1.96 7.75 2.50
N PHE A 117 -2.09 6.43 2.58
CA PHE A 117 -3.37 5.73 2.43
C PHE A 117 -4.17 5.63 3.73
N ASN A 118 -3.55 5.86 4.89
CA ASN A 118 -4.20 5.75 6.18
C ASN A 118 -5.10 6.97 6.44
N LYS A 119 -6.40 6.80 6.24
CA LYS A 119 -7.45 7.80 6.48
C LYS A 119 -8.43 7.35 7.56
N THR A 120 -7.97 6.46 8.45
CA THR A 120 -8.80 5.89 9.51
C THR A 120 -9.24 6.96 10.51
N LEU A 121 -8.33 7.86 10.88
CA LEU A 121 -8.63 8.91 11.85
C LEU A 121 -9.69 9.88 11.31
N GLU A 122 -9.54 10.31 10.05
CA GLU A 122 -10.49 11.19 9.36
C GLU A 122 -11.87 10.53 9.27
N ALA A 123 -11.92 9.26 8.88
CA ALA A 123 -13.18 8.52 8.77
C ALA A 123 -13.88 8.36 10.11
N VAL A 124 -13.17 8.00 11.20
CA VAL A 124 -13.75 7.79 12.53
C VAL A 124 -14.26 9.09 13.14
N HIS A 125 -13.53 10.18 13.01
CA HIS A 125 -13.89 11.48 13.56
C HIS A 125 -14.77 12.32 12.63
N GLY A 126 -15.05 11.83 11.41
CA GLY A 126 -15.83 12.54 10.40
C GLY A 126 -15.17 13.81 9.91
N LEU A 127 -13.84 13.80 9.85
CA LEU A 127 -13.07 14.89 9.26
C LEU A 127 -13.13 14.78 7.73
N PRO A 128 -13.23 15.90 7.00
CA PRO A 128 -13.34 15.86 5.54
C PRO A 128 -12.05 15.33 4.92
N ILE A 129 -12.19 14.37 4.01
CA ILE A 129 -11.09 13.85 3.18
C ILE A 129 -11.18 14.57 1.83
N PRO A 130 -10.22 15.46 1.48
CA PRO A 130 -10.23 16.17 0.21
C PRO A 130 -10.06 15.20 -0.97
N LEU A 131 -10.92 15.31 -1.99
CA LEU A 131 -10.81 14.46 -3.19
C LEU A 131 -9.47 14.62 -3.92
N ALA A 132 -8.83 15.79 -3.78
CA ALA A 132 -7.49 16.02 -4.32
C ALA A 132 -6.45 15.09 -3.67
N GLU A 133 -6.54 14.82 -2.37
CA GLU A 133 -5.65 13.88 -1.67
C GLU A 133 -5.87 12.45 -2.15
N VAL A 134 -7.13 12.03 -2.34
CA VAL A 134 -7.47 10.72 -2.89
C VAL A 134 -6.91 10.57 -4.31
N GLY A 135 -7.02 11.62 -5.13
CA GLY A 135 -6.47 11.65 -6.49
C GLY A 135 -4.94 11.54 -6.49
N MET A 136 -4.26 12.27 -5.60
CA MET A 136 -2.79 12.20 -5.46
C MET A 136 -2.35 10.82 -4.95
N ALA A 137 -3.03 10.26 -3.98
CA ALA A 137 -2.77 8.91 -3.48
C ALA A 137 -2.98 7.85 -4.58
N GLY A 138 -4.02 8.01 -5.42
CA GLY A 138 -4.27 7.15 -6.57
C GLY A 138 -3.14 7.20 -7.60
N MET A 139 -2.66 8.40 -7.96
CA MET A 139 -1.52 8.56 -8.86
C MET A 139 -0.24 7.96 -8.26
N TYR A 140 0.00 8.17 -6.98
CA TYR A 140 1.12 7.58 -6.25
C TYR A 140 1.06 6.04 -6.28
N ALA A 141 -0.12 5.46 -5.96
CA ALA A 141 -0.34 4.02 -6.00
C ALA A 141 -0.09 3.42 -7.39
N LEU A 142 -0.61 4.07 -8.44
CA LEU A 142 -0.39 3.64 -9.82
C LEU A 142 1.10 3.71 -10.21
N GLY A 143 1.75 4.84 -9.94
CA GLY A 143 3.16 5.03 -10.25
C GLY A 143 4.05 3.99 -9.56
N TYR A 144 3.81 3.75 -8.25
CA TYR A 144 4.55 2.76 -7.49
C TYR A 144 4.30 1.33 -7.98
N THR A 145 3.03 0.99 -8.25
CA THR A 145 2.64 -0.31 -8.80
C THR A 145 3.30 -0.58 -10.14
N VAL A 146 3.21 0.36 -11.08
CA VAL A 146 3.83 0.20 -12.41
C VAL A 146 5.34 0.03 -12.30
N SER A 147 6.01 0.88 -11.51
CA SER A 147 7.46 0.80 -11.31
C SER A 147 7.88 -0.54 -10.71
N THR A 148 7.16 -1.02 -9.70
CA THR A 148 7.44 -2.29 -9.04
C THR A 148 7.23 -3.49 -9.97
N LEU A 149 6.14 -3.49 -10.75
CA LEU A 149 5.88 -4.55 -11.73
C LEU A 149 6.88 -4.55 -12.89
N MET A 150 7.32 -3.36 -13.35
CA MET A 150 8.36 -3.26 -14.38
C MET A 150 9.68 -3.84 -13.88
N LEU A 151 10.10 -3.50 -12.65
CA LEU A 151 11.30 -4.07 -12.04
C LEU A 151 11.19 -5.60 -11.90
N GLY A 152 10.04 -6.09 -11.46
CA GLY A 152 9.76 -7.53 -11.37
C GLY A 152 9.85 -8.23 -12.72
N ALA A 153 9.27 -7.64 -13.76
CA ALA A 153 9.31 -8.16 -15.13
C ALA A 153 10.75 -8.20 -15.69
N MET A 154 11.55 -7.17 -15.40
CA MET A 154 12.98 -7.14 -15.82
C MET A 154 13.79 -8.25 -15.15
N ILE A 155 13.58 -8.50 -13.86
CA ILE A 155 14.27 -9.58 -13.13
C ILE A 155 13.80 -10.94 -13.65
N PHE A 156 12.51 -11.13 -13.84
CA PHE A 156 11.93 -12.37 -14.34
C PHE A 156 12.46 -12.70 -15.75
N ALA A 157 12.50 -11.71 -16.65
CA ALA A 157 13.02 -11.88 -18.00
C ALA A 157 14.49 -12.34 -18.03
N ARG A 158 15.32 -11.88 -17.08
CA ARG A 158 16.73 -12.30 -16.98
C ARG A 158 16.91 -13.73 -16.47
N ARG A 159 15.93 -14.31 -15.79
CA ARG A 159 15.99 -15.69 -15.27
C ARG A 159 15.53 -16.73 -16.29
N ASP A 160 14.61 -16.36 -17.21
CA ASP A 160 14.11 -17.27 -18.25
C ASP A 160 15.12 -17.55 -19.38
N PHE A 161 16.24 -16.81 -19.43
CA PHE A 161 17.28 -16.98 -20.41
C PHE A 161 18.47 -17.86 -19.93
N LYS A 162 18.32 -18.58 -18.83
CA LYS A 162 19.26 -19.60 -18.36
C LYS A 162 18.57 -20.96 -18.25
#